data_12a45cabcfbcd9f769b544ee19b786f2
#
_entry.id   12a45cabcfbcd9f769b544ee19b786f2
#
_cell.length_a   1.000
_cell.length_b   1.000
_cell.length_c   1.000
_cell.angle_alpha   90.00
_cell.angle_beta   90.00
_cell.angle_gamma   90.00
#
_symmetry.space_group_name_H-M   'P 1'
#
loop_
_entity.id
_entity.type
_entity.pdbx_description
1 polymer ?
#
loop_
_entity_poly.entity_id
_entity_poly.type
_entity_poly.pdbx_seq_one_letter_code
_entity_poly.pdbx_strand_id
1 'polypeptide(L)'
;MEILSSLNPQQRVAVEQTEGPLLVLAGAGSGKTRVITVRIAYLIAEKKVPPFNILAVTFTNKAASEMRERVKTLLQGQNLQSAPLISTFHSLCVRILRQDIEHLPEGYTKSFTIYDTSDSQKVIKACIKELGLDEKQLSARVVQSAISSSKNQGEDFEMYASKVEYTDERRAAIARAFKMYEERLNNANALDFDDLLIKTVRLLRASREVREKYNNKFKYILVDEYQDTNPLQLALITFLTEKQQNICVVGDDAQCLPVGTKVLTPKGYRAIERIKENDVVLTAGGHSRVLLSKVERVKPNHYQGKMIEVTTQTGKTLRATPNHILYGKVNPLPEKYFVYLMYRQDKGYRIGLSVGLRNSGERHRNVLGLQVRSNQEMADRMWVLRVCDTKSEAAFYEVLYSNRY
;
A
#
# COMPACT_ATOMS: atom_id res chain seq x y z
N MET A 1 9.33 1.69 35.95
CA MET A 1 8.92 0.76 34.85
C MET A 1 7.40 0.83 34.53
N GLU A 2 6.89 2.02 34.59
CA GLU A 2 5.46 2.29 34.31
C GLU A 2 5.11 2.02 32.83
N ILE A 3 6.07 2.24 31.93
CA ILE A 3 5.89 2.04 30.47
C ILE A 3 5.55 0.60 30.10
N LEU A 4 6.06 -0.40 30.84
CA LEU A 4 5.82 -1.83 30.58
C LEU A 4 4.59 -2.40 31.27
N SER A 5 4.00 -1.68 32.25
CA SER A 5 2.89 -2.19 33.08
C SER A 5 1.63 -2.53 32.28
N SER A 6 1.45 -1.90 31.14
CA SER A 6 0.28 -2.06 30.28
C SER A 6 0.40 -3.20 29.26
N LEU A 7 1.53 -3.93 29.25
CA LEU A 7 1.80 -5.00 28.29
C LEU A 7 1.51 -6.38 28.87
N ASN A 8 1.02 -7.28 28.03
CA ASN A 8 0.99 -8.69 28.38
C ASN A 8 2.42 -9.31 28.33
N PRO A 9 2.65 -10.51 28.88
CA PRO A 9 3.99 -11.10 28.95
C PRO A 9 4.68 -11.23 27.58
N GLN A 10 3.94 -11.60 26.54
CA GLN A 10 4.50 -11.77 25.18
C GLN A 10 4.85 -10.43 24.54
N GLN A 11 4.00 -9.41 24.68
CA GLN A 11 4.28 -8.06 24.25
C GLN A 11 5.49 -7.47 24.97
N ARG A 12 5.63 -7.77 26.26
CA ARG A 12 6.76 -7.32 27.08
C ARG A 12 8.08 -7.89 26.57
N VAL A 13 8.13 -9.21 26.29
CA VAL A 13 9.32 -9.86 25.70
C VAL A 13 9.70 -9.17 24.37
N ALA A 14 8.71 -8.90 23.51
CA ALA A 14 8.97 -8.22 22.24
C ALA A 14 9.49 -6.79 22.42
N VAL A 15 9.09 -6.07 23.46
CA VAL A 15 9.57 -4.72 23.75
C VAL A 15 10.98 -4.73 24.37
N GLU A 16 11.28 -5.67 25.25
CA GLU A 16 12.56 -5.75 25.99
C GLU A 16 13.71 -6.29 25.12
N GLN A 17 13.42 -7.12 24.10
CA GLN A 17 14.45 -7.59 23.16
C GLN A 17 14.83 -6.48 22.18
N THR A 18 15.79 -5.63 22.55
CA THR A 18 16.16 -4.44 21.77
C THR A 18 17.12 -4.71 20.64
N GLU A 19 18.03 -5.66 20.77
CA GLU A 19 19.11 -5.90 19.82
C GLU A 19 18.79 -7.04 18.84
N GLY A 20 19.31 -6.90 17.63
CA GLY A 20 19.13 -7.86 16.53
C GLY A 20 17.76 -7.80 15.83
N PRO A 21 17.56 -8.64 14.82
CA PRO A 21 16.31 -8.68 14.07
C PRO A 21 15.20 -9.34 14.91
N LEU A 22 14.06 -8.68 14.98
CA LEU A 22 12.86 -9.15 15.67
C LEU A 22 11.65 -9.14 14.74
N LEU A 23 11.00 -10.28 14.61
CA LEU A 23 9.70 -10.43 13.94
C LEU A 23 8.61 -10.65 14.98
N VAL A 24 7.62 -9.78 15.00
CA VAL A 24 6.42 -9.89 15.84
C VAL A 24 5.23 -10.24 14.93
N LEU A 25 4.74 -11.45 15.02
CA LEU A 25 3.55 -11.91 14.32
C LEU A 25 2.36 -11.86 15.28
N ALA A 26 1.33 -11.12 14.90
CA ALA A 26 0.19 -10.92 15.77
C ALA A 26 -1.07 -10.55 14.97
N GLY A 27 -2.19 -11.18 15.26
CA GLY A 27 -3.47 -10.93 14.58
C GLY A 27 -4.04 -9.53 14.84
N ALA A 28 -5.13 -9.20 14.14
CA ALA A 28 -5.84 -7.94 14.34
C ALA A 28 -6.30 -7.77 15.79
N GLY A 29 -6.18 -6.56 16.31
CA GLY A 29 -6.59 -6.24 17.69
C GLY A 29 -5.64 -6.75 18.79
N SER A 30 -4.57 -7.47 18.47
CA SER A 30 -3.58 -7.96 19.42
C SER A 30 -2.69 -6.89 20.04
N GLY A 31 -2.79 -5.65 19.57
CA GLY A 31 -1.97 -4.53 20.05
C GLY A 31 -0.63 -4.38 19.33
N LYS A 32 -0.51 -4.77 18.05
CA LYS A 32 0.70 -4.61 17.22
C LYS A 32 1.31 -3.22 17.34
N THR A 33 0.54 -2.18 17.02
CA THR A 33 0.98 -0.78 17.09
C THR A 33 1.38 -0.36 18.51
N ARG A 34 0.75 -0.96 19.54
CA ARG A 34 1.14 -0.74 20.94
C ARG A 34 2.54 -1.27 21.23
N VAL A 35 2.88 -2.46 20.73
CA VAL A 35 4.23 -3.02 20.88
C VAL A 35 5.27 -2.06 20.27
N ILE A 36 5.03 -1.54 19.06
CA ILE A 36 5.93 -0.58 18.41
C ILE A 36 6.06 0.69 19.23
N THR A 37 4.97 1.31 19.65
CA THR A 37 4.99 2.59 20.37
C THR A 37 5.65 2.46 21.75
N VAL A 38 5.37 1.40 22.48
CA VAL A 38 6.00 1.14 23.77
C VAL A 38 7.48 0.77 23.60
N ARG A 39 7.86 0.02 22.55
CA ARG A 39 9.26 -0.28 22.25
C ARG A 39 10.07 1.00 21.96
N ILE A 40 9.51 1.93 21.17
CA ILE A 40 10.15 3.24 20.92
C ILE A 40 10.36 3.99 22.25
N ALA A 41 9.32 4.07 23.08
CA ALA A 41 9.38 4.73 24.37
C ALA A 41 10.42 4.05 25.30
N TYR A 42 10.47 2.72 25.33
CA TYR A 42 11.41 1.93 26.11
C TYR A 42 12.87 2.16 25.66
N LEU A 43 13.13 2.16 24.35
CA LEU A 43 14.46 2.49 23.81
C LEU A 43 14.94 3.87 24.26
N ILE A 44 14.06 4.86 24.27
CA ILE A 44 14.40 6.23 24.66
C ILE A 44 14.54 6.34 26.19
N ALA A 45 13.55 5.88 26.93
CA ALA A 45 13.45 6.12 28.37
C ALA A 45 14.40 5.22 29.18
N GLU A 46 14.47 3.94 28.87
CA GLU A 46 15.24 2.95 29.63
C GLU A 46 16.61 2.68 29.01
N LYS A 47 16.70 2.50 27.70
CA LYS A 47 17.96 2.22 27.01
C LYS A 47 18.76 3.48 26.67
N LYS A 48 18.18 4.67 26.93
CA LYS A 48 18.83 5.98 26.67
C LYS A 48 19.27 6.18 25.22
N VAL A 49 18.58 5.54 24.30
CA VAL A 49 18.84 5.69 22.86
C VAL A 49 18.41 7.10 22.43
N PRO A 50 19.30 7.88 21.79
CA PRO A 50 18.94 9.18 21.26
C PRO A 50 17.75 9.07 20.28
N PRO A 51 16.67 9.87 20.44
CA PRO A 51 15.48 9.74 19.61
C PRO A 51 15.76 9.82 18.10
N PHE A 52 16.70 10.65 17.66
CA PHE A 52 17.07 10.78 16.25
C PHE A 52 17.72 9.53 15.63
N ASN A 53 18.15 8.57 16.46
CA ASN A 53 18.65 7.26 16.02
C ASN A 53 17.53 6.23 15.79
N ILE A 54 16.27 6.57 16.06
CA ILE A 54 15.12 5.69 15.93
C ILE A 54 14.29 6.11 14.71
N LEU A 55 14.05 5.15 13.82
CA LEU A 55 13.15 5.27 12.68
C LEU A 55 11.98 4.31 12.86
N ALA A 56 10.74 4.80 12.74
CA ALA A 56 9.56 3.96 12.63
C ALA A 56 8.81 4.27 11.34
N VAL A 57 8.50 3.24 10.58
CA VAL A 57 7.81 3.37 9.28
C VAL A 57 6.48 2.63 9.30
N THR A 58 5.47 3.29 8.74
CA THR A 58 4.12 2.74 8.55
C THR A 58 3.58 3.11 7.17
N PHE A 59 2.40 2.62 6.81
CA PHE A 59 1.85 2.80 5.46
C PHE A 59 1.05 4.09 5.27
N THR A 60 0.42 4.61 6.33
CA THR A 60 -0.47 5.78 6.22
C THR A 60 -0.04 6.94 7.10
N ASN A 61 -0.30 8.17 6.64
CA ASN A 61 -0.02 9.36 7.42
C ASN A 61 -0.83 9.41 8.73
N LYS A 62 -2.04 8.84 8.72
CA LYS A 62 -2.87 8.72 9.93
C LYS A 62 -2.19 7.82 10.95
N ALA A 63 -1.76 6.62 10.56
CA ALA A 63 -1.06 5.70 11.45
C ALA A 63 0.24 6.30 11.99
N ALA A 64 1.01 6.99 11.13
CA ALA A 64 2.21 7.70 11.57
C ALA A 64 1.90 8.81 12.59
N SER A 65 0.80 9.56 12.39
CA SER A 65 0.39 10.60 13.33
C SER A 65 -0.07 10.02 14.67
N GLU A 66 -0.91 9.00 14.64
CA GLU A 66 -1.35 8.31 15.86
C GLU A 66 -0.17 7.70 16.64
N MET A 67 0.79 7.11 15.92
CA MET A 67 2.00 6.55 16.52
C MET A 67 2.84 7.64 17.19
N ARG A 68 3.02 8.81 16.55
CA ARG A 68 3.72 9.96 17.14
C ARG A 68 3.05 10.45 18.43
N GLU A 69 1.73 10.62 18.42
CA GLU A 69 1.01 11.09 19.61
C GLU A 69 1.11 10.08 20.77
N ARG A 70 0.97 8.78 20.48
CA ARG A 70 1.12 7.74 21.51
C ARG A 70 2.55 7.72 22.11
N VAL A 71 3.57 7.80 21.27
CA VAL A 71 4.97 7.87 21.76
C VAL A 71 5.20 9.13 22.59
N LYS A 72 4.68 10.28 22.16
CA LYS A 72 4.74 11.54 22.91
C LYS A 72 4.07 11.42 24.27
N THR A 73 2.89 10.81 24.33
CA THR A 73 2.17 10.56 25.60
C THR A 73 2.97 9.65 26.54
N LEU A 74 3.57 8.57 26.03
CA LEU A 74 4.38 7.64 26.81
C LEU A 74 5.68 8.27 27.36
N LEU A 75 6.15 9.32 26.72
CA LEU A 75 7.38 10.04 27.08
C LEU A 75 7.10 11.38 27.79
N GLN A 76 5.85 11.63 28.21
CA GLN A 76 5.50 12.81 28.99
C GLN A 76 6.35 12.90 30.28
N GLY A 77 6.89 14.09 30.54
CA GLY A 77 7.80 14.32 31.68
C GLY A 77 9.27 14.08 31.39
N GLN A 78 9.64 13.57 30.21
CA GLN A 78 11.04 13.50 29.78
C GLN A 78 11.45 14.74 28.99
N ASN A 79 12.56 15.35 29.39
CA ASN A 79 13.11 16.51 28.66
C ASN A 79 13.88 16.04 27.42
N LEU A 80 13.16 15.78 26.32
CA LEU A 80 13.75 15.28 25.08
C LEU A 80 14.17 16.45 24.18
N GLN A 81 15.44 16.49 23.81
CA GLN A 81 15.99 17.50 22.87
C GLN A 81 15.56 17.26 21.40
N SER A 82 15.07 16.06 21.08
CA SER A 82 14.64 15.67 19.73
C SER A 82 13.52 14.61 19.78
N ALA A 83 12.87 14.36 18.65
CA ALA A 83 11.86 13.32 18.51
C ALA A 83 12.35 12.19 17.59
N PRO A 84 11.86 10.95 17.79
CA PRO A 84 12.10 9.85 16.84
C PRO A 84 11.46 10.17 15.49
N LEU A 85 12.07 9.69 14.42
CA LEU A 85 11.48 9.82 13.08
C LEU A 85 10.41 8.76 12.88
N ILE A 86 9.16 9.18 12.94
CA ILE A 86 7.99 8.34 12.67
C ILE A 86 7.31 8.87 11.42
N SER A 87 7.26 8.09 10.35
CA SER A 87 6.79 8.56 9.04
C SER A 87 6.24 7.42 8.19
N THR A 88 5.66 7.75 7.04
CA THR A 88 5.38 6.76 5.98
C THR A 88 6.63 6.50 5.16
N PHE A 89 6.65 5.39 4.42
CA PHE A 89 7.73 5.09 3.47
C PHE A 89 7.99 6.23 2.50
N HIS A 90 6.95 6.78 1.88
CA HIS A 90 7.09 7.89 0.94
C HIS A 90 7.64 9.16 1.60
N SER A 91 7.16 9.50 2.81
CA SER A 91 7.67 10.67 3.54
C SER A 91 9.15 10.51 3.94
N LEU A 92 9.57 9.29 4.27
CA LEU A 92 10.98 8.97 4.49
C LEU A 92 11.80 9.17 3.21
N CYS A 93 11.31 8.65 2.08
CA CYS A 93 11.95 8.79 0.77
C CYS A 93 12.10 10.27 0.37
N VAL A 94 11.06 11.07 0.52
CA VAL A 94 11.13 12.52 0.27
C VAL A 94 12.23 13.16 1.10
N ARG A 95 12.33 12.81 2.40
CA ARG A 95 13.35 13.36 3.30
C ARG A 95 14.78 12.97 2.87
N ILE A 96 14.97 11.73 2.43
CA ILE A 96 16.27 11.25 1.93
C ILE A 96 16.62 11.97 0.62
N LEU A 97 15.71 11.98 -0.35
CA LEU A 97 15.92 12.59 -1.66
C LEU A 97 16.16 14.11 -1.56
N ARG A 98 15.43 14.83 -0.69
CA ARG A 98 15.66 16.27 -0.43
C ARG A 98 17.05 16.58 0.09
N GLN A 99 17.75 15.60 0.66
CA GLN A 99 19.11 15.79 1.17
C GLN A 99 20.19 15.34 0.18
N ASP A 100 19.95 14.24 -0.52
CA ASP A 100 21.02 13.50 -1.19
C ASP A 100 20.73 13.11 -2.66
N ILE A 101 19.63 13.55 -3.29
CA ILE A 101 19.25 13.16 -4.66
C ILE A 101 20.33 13.51 -5.71
N GLU A 102 21.13 14.55 -5.45
CA GLU A 102 22.20 15.01 -6.34
C GLU A 102 23.32 13.96 -6.53
N HIS A 103 23.36 12.91 -5.72
CA HIS A 103 24.24 11.76 -5.93
C HIS A 103 23.73 10.79 -7.00
N LEU A 104 22.54 11.01 -7.55
CA LEU A 104 22.04 10.26 -8.69
C LEU A 104 22.56 10.88 -10.01
N PRO A 105 22.90 10.03 -11.00
CA PRO A 105 23.46 10.52 -12.27
C PRO A 105 22.49 11.29 -13.15
N GLU A 106 21.19 11.20 -12.89
CA GLU A 106 20.12 11.79 -13.70
C GLU A 106 20.03 13.31 -13.60
N GLY A 107 20.80 13.96 -12.72
CA GLY A 107 20.89 15.42 -12.62
C GLY A 107 19.75 16.10 -11.86
N TYR A 108 18.98 15.37 -11.08
CA TYR A 108 17.97 15.94 -10.18
C TYR A 108 18.59 16.86 -9.13
N THR A 109 17.87 17.93 -8.79
CA THR A 109 18.24 18.83 -7.69
C THR A 109 17.34 18.62 -6.47
N LYS A 110 17.80 19.05 -5.31
CA LYS A 110 17.05 18.95 -4.03
C LYS A 110 15.71 19.67 -4.05
N SER A 111 15.53 20.64 -4.95
CA SER A 111 14.30 21.42 -5.11
C SER A 111 13.26 20.76 -6.02
N PHE A 112 13.40 19.46 -6.33
CA PHE A 112 12.46 18.75 -7.20
C PHE A 112 10.99 18.93 -6.78
N THR A 113 10.10 18.94 -7.77
CA THR A 113 8.64 18.98 -7.56
C THR A 113 8.09 17.56 -7.46
N ILE A 114 7.07 17.35 -6.65
CA ILE A 114 6.36 16.07 -6.56
C ILE A 114 5.06 16.21 -7.34
N TYR A 115 4.91 15.42 -8.39
CA TYR A 115 3.70 15.36 -9.20
C TYR A 115 2.70 14.39 -8.57
N ASP A 116 1.46 14.86 -8.45
CA ASP A 116 0.36 13.99 -8.06
C ASP A 116 -0.15 13.16 -9.26
N THR A 117 -1.17 12.33 -8.99
CA THR A 117 -1.80 11.49 -10.02
C THR A 117 -2.36 12.30 -11.18
N SER A 118 -2.92 13.50 -10.91
CA SER A 118 -3.48 14.38 -11.94
C SER A 118 -2.39 15.00 -12.81
N ASP A 119 -1.30 15.45 -12.20
CA ASP A 119 -0.17 16.03 -12.93
C ASP A 119 0.51 14.99 -13.80
N SER A 120 0.75 13.80 -13.25
CA SER A 120 1.28 12.65 -14.00
C SER A 120 0.41 12.31 -15.21
N GLN A 121 -0.92 12.29 -15.05
CA GLN A 121 -1.84 12.04 -16.15
C GLN A 121 -1.79 13.11 -17.24
N LYS A 122 -1.66 14.38 -16.87
CA LYS A 122 -1.51 15.48 -17.86
C LYS A 122 -0.25 15.30 -18.71
N VAL A 123 0.88 14.97 -18.06
CA VAL A 123 2.14 14.72 -18.78
C VAL A 123 2.02 13.50 -19.69
N ILE A 124 1.49 12.39 -19.21
CA ILE A 124 1.28 11.16 -20.00
C ILE A 124 0.36 11.43 -21.20
N LYS A 125 -0.73 12.19 -20.98
CA LYS A 125 -1.63 12.58 -22.08
C LYS A 125 -0.91 13.40 -23.16
N ALA A 126 -0.06 14.32 -22.76
CA ALA A 126 0.76 15.07 -23.69
C ALA A 126 1.77 14.18 -24.45
N CYS A 127 2.38 13.18 -23.78
CA CYS A 127 3.24 12.19 -24.43
C CYS A 127 2.49 11.35 -25.47
N ILE A 128 1.29 10.84 -25.14
CA ILE A 128 0.44 10.07 -26.06
C ILE A 128 0.12 10.87 -27.32
N LYS A 129 -0.27 12.14 -27.14
CA LYS A 129 -0.58 13.04 -28.26
C LYS A 129 0.63 13.29 -29.17
N GLU A 130 1.79 13.57 -28.58
CA GLU A 130 3.02 13.84 -29.34
C GLU A 130 3.54 12.61 -30.07
N LEU A 131 3.37 11.42 -29.51
CA LEU A 131 3.71 10.16 -30.15
C LEU A 131 2.70 9.74 -31.24
N GLY A 132 1.65 10.54 -31.49
CA GLY A 132 0.62 10.21 -32.46
C GLY A 132 -0.20 8.97 -32.11
N LEU A 133 -0.26 8.58 -30.82
CA LEU A 133 -0.97 7.39 -30.37
C LEU A 133 -2.46 7.70 -30.20
N ASP A 134 -3.31 6.75 -30.56
CA ASP A 134 -4.77 6.89 -30.42
C ASP A 134 -5.20 6.82 -28.94
N GLU A 135 -5.64 7.97 -28.39
CA GLU A 135 -6.15 8.06 -27.00
C GLU A 135 -7.33 7.12 -26.72
N LYS A 136 -8.11 6.71 -27.74
CA LYS A 136 -9.24 5.77 -27.57
C LYS A 136 -8.76 4.36 -27.33
N GLN A 137 -7.65 3.98 -27.92
CA GLN A 137 -7.03 2.66 -27.75
C GLN A 137 -6.08 2.62 -26.56
N LEU A 138 -5.35 3.72 -26.31
CA LEU A 138 -4.34 3.84 -25.26
C LEU A 138 -4.59 5.07 -24.38
N SER A 139 -5.50 4.98 -23.44
CA SER A 139 -5.79 6.09 -22.52
C SER A 139 -4.63 6.37 -21.55
N ALA A 140 -4.47 7.63 -21.16
CA ALA A 140 -3.45 8.05 -20.19
C ALA A 140 -3.47 7.24 -18.89
N ARG A 141 -4.66 6.84 -18.43
CA ARG A 141 -4.83 5.99 -17.24
C ARG A 141 -4.22 4.59 -17.43
N VAL A 142 -4.36 4.00 -18.61
CA VAL A 142 -3.77 2.68 -18.93
C VAL A 142 -2.25 2.76 -18.93
N VAL A 143 -1.70 3.79 -19.56
CA VAL A 143 -0.26 4.03 -19.60
C VAL A 143 0.27 4.27 -18.18
N GLN A 144 -0.37 5.14 -17.40
CA GLN A 144 -0.01 5.41 -16.01
C GLN A 144 0.00 4.14 -15.16
N SER A 145 -1.05 3.31 -15.29
CA SER A 145 -1.13 2.05 -14.54
C SER A 145 0.01 1.09 -14.90
N ALA A 146 0.41 1.04 -16.17
CA ALA A 146 1.52 0.21 -16.62
C ALA A 146 2.87 0.74 -16.09
N ILE A 147 3.09 2.06 -16.14
CA ILE A 147 4.28 2.73 -15.60
C ILE A 147 4.38 2.49 -14.09
N SER A 148 3.30 2.74 -13.35
CA SER A 148 3.26 2.55 -11.90
C SER A 148 3.52 1.08 -11.52
N SER A 149 2.93 0.13 -12.25
CA SER A 149 3.18 -1.31 -12.02
C SER A 149 4.65 -1.66 -12.22
N SER A 150 5.30 -1.13 -13.28
CA SER A 150 6.71 -1.36 -13.57
C SER A 150 7.60 -0.76 -12.48
N LYS A 151 7.39 0.53 -12.16
CA LYS A 151 8.15 1.22 -11.10
C LYS A 151 8.04 0.51 -9.74
N ASN A 152 6.85 0.02 -9.36
CA ASN A 152 6.65 -0.71 -8.11
C ASN A 152 7.35 -2.08 -8.07
N GLN A 153 7.70 -2.64 -9.24
CA GLN A 153 8.56 -3.81 -9.36
C GLN A 153 10.07 -3.46 -9.39
N GLY A 154 10.39 -2.17 -9.32
CA GLY A 154 11.77 -1.68 -9.39
C GLY A 154 12.32 -1.57 -10.83
N GLU A 155 11.43 -1.63 -11.83
CA GLU A 155 11.78 -1.59 -13.25
C GLU A 155 11.70 -0.16 -13.80
N ASP A 156 12.70 0.24 -14.57
CA ASP A 156 12.69 1.46 -15.37
C ASP A 156 12.10 1.19 -16.77
N PHE A 157 12.08 2.25 -17.61
CA PHE A 157 11.57 2.12 -18.97
C PHE A 157 12.40 1.18 -19.83
N GLU A 158 13.72 1.05 -19.60
CA GLU A 158 14.60 0.16 -20.35
C GLU A 158 14.30 -1.30 -20.03
N MET A 159 14.17 -1.60 -18.74
CA MET A 159 13.77 -2.94 -18.28
C MET A 159 12.35 -3.29 -18.74
N TYR A 160 11.42 -2.32 -18.73
CA TYR A 160 10.09 -2.53 -19.28
C TYR A 160 10.16 -2.83 -20.77
N ALA A 161 10.88 -2.02 -21.54
CA ALA A 161 11.03 -2.17 -22.99
C ALA A 161 11.69 -3.50 -23.38
N SER A 162 12.69 -3.97 -22.62
CA SER A 162 13.38 -5.24 -22.86
C SER A 162 12.47 -6.48 -22.75
N LYS A 163 11.35 -6.36 -22.05
CA LYS A 163 10.35 -7.42 -21.87
C LYS A 163 9.20 -7.38 -22.89
N VAL A 164 9.22 -6.40 -23.79
CA VAL A 164 8.19 -6.24 -24.81
C VAL A 164 8.50 -7.15 -25.99
N GLU A 165 7.57 -8.08 -26.28
CA GLU A 165 7.67 -8.91 -27.47
C GLU A 165 7.49 -8.07 -28.73
N TYR A 166 8.22 -8.39 -29.79
CA TYR A 166 8.21 -7.64 -31.07
C TYR A 166 6.80 -7.51 -31.69
N THR A 167 5.92 -8.46 -31.39
CA THR A 167 4.53 -8.51 -31.87
C THR A 167 3.53 -7.74 -31.03
N ASP A 168 3.93 -7.26 -29.83
CA ASP A 168 3.03 -6.53 -28.92
C ASP A 168 3.14 -5.01 -29.14
N GLU A 169 2.50 -4.53 -30.21
CA GLU A 169 2.47 -3.11 -30.57
C GLU A 169 1.95 -2.21 -29.44
N ARG A 170 1.00 -2.73 -28.64
CA ARG A 170 0.43 -1.96 -27.53
C ARG A 170 1.45 -1.75 -26.42
N ARG A 171 2.19 -2.80 -26.02
CA ARG A 171 3.27 -2.66 -25.05
C ARG A 171 4.43 -1.83 -25.56
N ALA A 172 4.74 -1.93 -26.86
CA ALA A 172 5.74 -1.09 -27.50
C ALA A 172 5.35 0.40 -27.47
N ALA A 173 4.07 0.71 -27.70
CA ALA A 173 3.56 2.07 -27.57
C ALA A 173 3.63 2.58 -26.11
N ILE A 174 3.31 1.74 -25.13
CA ILE A 174 3.46 2.06 -23.70
C ILE A 174 4.93 2.31 -23.36
N ALA A 175 5.86 1.50 -23.85
CA ALA A 175 7.29 1.68 -23.61
C ALA A 175 7.81 3.03 -24.13
N ARG A 176 7.38 3.44 -25.34
CA ARG A 176 7.71 4.76 -25.89
C ARG A 176 7.13 5.91 -25.05
N ALA A 177 5.88 5.76 -24.62
CA ALA A 177 5.25 6.75 -23.75
C ALA A 177 5.91 6.82 -22.37
N PHE A 178 6.35 5.68 -21.82
CA PHE A 178 7.08 5.61 -20.54
C PHE A 178 8.42 6.33 -20.65
N LYS A 179 9.21 6.07 -21.70
CA LYS A 179 10.48 6.77 -21.94
C LYS A 179 10.28 8.28 -21.98
N MET A 180 9.38 8.76 -22.82
CA MET A 180 9.09 10.19 -22.96
C MET A 180 8.57 10.81 -21.66
N TYR A 181 7.78 10.08 -20.88
CA TYR A 181 7.30 10.50 -19.58
C TYR A 181 8.46 10.72 -18.60
N GLU A 182 9.38 9.75 -18.47
CA GLU A 182 10.58 9.87 -17.61
C GLU A 182 11.47 11.05 -18.03
N GLU A 183 11.70 11.23 -19.33
CA GLU A 183 12.48 12.37 -19.86
C GLU A 183 11.83 13.71 -19.48
N ARG A 184 10.51 13.81 -19.56
CA ARG A 184 9.78 15.04 -19.18
C ARG A 184 9.83 15.30 -17.69
N LEU A 185 9.67 14.28 -16.86
CA LEU A 185 9.82 14.44 -15.42
C LEU A 185 11.24 14.93 -15.07
N ASN A 186 12.25 14.31 -15.66
CA ASN A 186 13.64 14.69 -15.44
C ASN A 186 13.90 16.14 -15.83
N ASN A 187 13.51 16.53 -17.06
CA ASN A 187 13.65 17.90 -17.57
C ASN A 187 12.91 18.95 -16.70
N ALA A 188 11.79 18.57 -16.10
CA ALA A 188 11.04 19.41 -15.18
C ALA A 188 11.57 19.40 -13.75
N ASN A 189 12.64 18.66 -13.46
CA ASN A 189 13.09 18.35 -12.10
C ASN A 189 11.92 17.91 -11.21
N ALA A 190 11.13 16.94 -11.69
CA ALA A 190 9.94 16.44 -11.04
C ALA A 190 10.02 14.93 -10.81
N LEU A 191 9.40 14.47 -9.73
CA LEU A 191 9.24 13.06 -9.37
C LEU A 191 7.76 12.76 -9.18
N ASP A 192 7.29 11.61 -9.63
CA ASP A 192 5.98 11.11 -9.23
C ASP A 192 6.06 10.31 -7.91
N PHE A 193 4.91 9.83 -7.40
CA PHE A 193 4.89 9.08 -6.14
C PHE A 193 5.70 7.78 -6.19
N ASP A 194 5.68 7.07 -7.33
CA ASP A 194 6.43 5.82 -7.49
C ASP A 194 7.94 6.10 -7.56
N ASP A 195 8.33 7.26 -8.14
CA ASP A 195 9.72 7.70 -8.19
C ASP A 195 10.33 7.91 -6.80
N LEU A 196 9.55 8.34 -5.84
CA LEU A 196 10.05 8.54 -4.48
C LEU A 196 10.69 7.27 -3.91
N LEU A 197 10.07 6.12 -4.13
CA LEU A 197 10.61 4.82 -3.68
C LEU A 197 11.76 4.33 -4.56
N ILE A 198 11.55 4.27 -5.89
CA ILE A 198 12.55 3.68 -6.79
C ILE A 198 13.84 4.50 -6.82
N LYS A 199 13.75 5.84 -6.86
CA LYS A 199 14.93 6.71 -6.86
C LYS A 199 15.67 6.65 -5.52
N THR A 200 14.97 6.53 -4.36
CA THR A 200 15.63 6.34 -3.07
C THR A 200 16.37 5.00 -3.02
N VAL A 201 15.77 3.92 -3.49
CA VAL A 201 16.41 2.61 -3.55
C VAL A 201 17.64 2.63 -4.46
N ARG A 202 17.56 3.30 -5.63
CA ARG A 202 18.69 3.50 -6.55
C ARG A 202 19.79 4.32 -5.92
N LEU A 203 19.45 5.41 -5.26
CA LEU A 203 20.39 6.28 -4.54
C LEU A 203 21.19 5.49 -3.49
N LEU A 204 20.49 4.73 -2.65
CA LEU A 204 21.15 3.92 -1.62
C LEU A 204 21.96 2.76 -2.20
N ARG A 205 21.57 2.24 -3.37
CA ARG A 205 22.33 1.21 -4.09
C ARG A 205 23.60 1.78 -4.71
N ALA A 206 23.50 2.92 -5.36
CA ALA A 206 24.61 3.54 -6.12
C ALA A 206 25.62 4.24 -5.20
N SER A 207 25.17 4.97 -4.19
CA SER A 207 26.05 5.74 -3.31
C SER A 207 26.27 5.04 -1.97
N ARG A 208 27.48 4.48 -1.79
CA ARG A 208 27.91 3.90 -0.52
C ARG A 208 27.93 4.95 0.59
N GLU A 209 28.39 6.15 0.29
CA GLU A 209 28.46 7.26 1.24
C GLU A 209 27.09 7.59 1.83
N VAL A 210 26.07 7.78 0.95
CA VAL A 210 24.70 8.06 1.37
C VAL A 210 24.15 6.89 2.18
N ARG A 211 24.39 5.65 1.77
CA ARG A 211 23.95 4.46 2.50
C ARG A 211 24.58 4.40 3.90
N GLU A 212 25.88 4.61 4.03
CA GLU A 212 26.57 4.64 5.32
C GLU A 212 26.08 5.78 6.23
N LYS A 213 25.80 6.96 5.67
CA LYS A 213 25.20 8.09 6.38
C LYS A 213 23.90 7.69 7.08
N TYR A 214 22.97 7.04 6.38
CA TYR A 214 21.69 6.64 6.96
C TYR A 214 21.79 5.42 7.87
N ASN A 215 22.68 4.47 7.60
CA ASN A 215 23.01 3.37 8.52
C ASN A 215 23.61 3.88 9.83
N ASN A 216 24.44 4.92 9.79
CA ASN A 216 25.01 5.52 11.00
C ASN A 216 23.97 6.34 11.78
N LYS A 217 23.01 6.93 11.08
CA LYS A 217 21.93 7.72 11.67
C LYS A 217 20.88 6.85 12.35
N PHE A 218 20.33 5.87 11.66
CA PHE A 218 19.24 5.05 12.17
C PHE A 218 19.79 3.76 12.77
N LYS A 219 19.88 3.71 14.09
CA LYS A 219 20.39 2.55 14.84
C LYS A 219 19.29 1.51 15.12
N TYR A 220 18.04 1.97 15.22
CA TYR A 220 16.87 1.14 15.46
C TYR A 220 15.80 1.47 14.44
N ILE A 221 15.33 0.45 13.72
CA ILE A 221 14.31 0.59 12.69
C ILE A 221 13.11 -0.29 13.04
N LEU A 222 11.93 0.31 13.07
CA LEU A 222 10.67 -0.37 13.35
C LEU A 222 9.75 -0.24 12.15
N VAL A 223 9.11 -1.33 11.74
CA VAL A 223 8.20 -1.37 10.59
C VAL A 223 6.87 -1.96 11.02
N ASP A 224 5.80 -1.18 10.84
CA ASP A 224 4.42 -1.63 11.08
C ASP A 224 3.80 -2.19 9.80
N GLU A 225 2.83 -3.09 9.95
CA GLU A 225 2.10 -3.76 8.85
C GLU A 225 3.04 -4.38 7.79
N TYR A 226 4.08 -5.06 8.25
CA TYR A 226 5.15 -5.60 7.40
C TYR A 226 4.65 -6.54 6.28
N GLN A 227 3.50 -7.19 6.46
CA GLN A 227 2.88 -8.05 5.46
C GLN A 227 2.47 -7.30 4.18
N ASP A 228 2.29 -5.97 4.25
CA ASP A 228 1.87 -5.12 3.12
C ASP A 228 3.06 -4.52 2.36
N THR A 229 4.31 -4.86 2.75
CA THR A 229 5.52 -4.31 2.12
C THR A 229 5.71 -4.83 0.70
N ASN A 230 5.98 -3.92 -0.25
CA ASN A 230 6.36 -4.26 -1.61
C ASN A 230 7.90 -4.47 -1.74
N PRO A 231 8.39 -5.01 -2.88
CA PRO A 231 9.83 -5.27 -3.08
C PRO A 231 10.74 -4.05 -2.90
N LEU A 232 10.31 -2.86 -3.31
CA LEU A 232 11.10 -1.63 -3.15
C LEU A 232 11.18 -1.18 -1.69
N GLN A 233 10.08 -1.30 -0.94
CA GLN A 233 10.06 -1.00 0.49
C GLN A 233 10.94 -1.98 1.26
N LEU A 234 10.91 -3.26 0.89
CA LEU A 234 11.81 -4.27 1.46
C LEU A 234 13.27 -3.94 1.17
N ALA A 235 13.61 -3.59 -0.08
CA ALA A 235 14.96 -3.19 -0.46
C ALA A 235 15.42 -1.96 0.32
N LEU A 236 14.55 -0.95 0.48
CA LEU A 236 14.84 0.24 1.28
C LEU A 236 15.19 -0.12 2.73
N ILE A 237 14.36 -0.96 3.38
CA ILE A 237 14.60 -1.43 4.75
C ILE A 237 15.93 -2.17 4.81
N THR A 238 16.20 -3.06 3.86
CA THR A 238 17.44 -3.85 3.81
C THR A 238 18.67 -2.95 3.75
N PHE A 239 18.69 -1.94 2.87
CA PHE A 239 19.78 -0.97 2.80
C PHE A 239 19.96 -0.17 4.09
N LEU A 240 18.89 0.20 4.77
CA LEU A 240 18.94 0.98 6.00
C LEU A 240 19.37 0.16 7.22
N THR A 241 19.27 -1.18 7.17
CA THR A 241 19.61 -2.09 8.28
C THR A 241 20.89 -2.89 8.04
N GLU A 242 21.57 -2.67 6.92
CA GLU A 242 22.74 -3.45 6.49
C GLU A 242 23.83 -3.56 7.57
N LYS A 243 24.09 -2.49 8.33
CA LYS A 243 25.19 -2.40 9.28
C LYS A 243 24.84 -2.88 10.70
N GLN A 244 23.71 -2.47 11.24
CA GLN A 244 23.38 -2.67 12.67
C GLN A 244 22.37 -3.77 12.93
N GLN A 245 21.58 -4.16 11.93
CA GLN A 245 20.57 -5.23 11.97
C GLN A 245 19.51 -5.12 13.09
N ASN A 246 19.44 -3.97 13.79
CA ASN A 246 18.44 -3.73 14.84
C ASN A 246 17.10 -3.32 14.20
N ILE A 247 16.44 -4.31 13.65
CA ILE A 247 15.14 -4.13 13.00
C ILE A 247 14.06 -4.88 13.78
N CYS A 248 12.93 -4.21 14.01
CA CYS A 248 11.73 -4.83 14.54
C CYS A 248 10.62 -4.67 13.50
N VAL A 249 10.18 -5.77 12.92
CA VAL A 249 9.04 -5.78 12.00
C VAL A 249 7.83 -6.38 12.69
N VAL A 250 6.69 -5.73 12.57
CA VAL A 250 5.42 -6.17 13.15
C VAL A 250 4.44 -6.39 12.01
N GLY A 251 3.86 -7.57 11.95
CA GLY A 251 2.98 -7.98 10.87
C GLY A 251 1.81 -8.83 11.33
N ASP A 252 0.84 -8.95 10.44
CA ASP A 252 -0.34 -9.80 10.62
C ASP A 252 -0.15 -11.08 9.82
N ASP A 253 -0.04 -12.22 10.49
CA ASP A 253 0.02 -13.54 9.84
C ASP A 253 -1.37 -14.15 9.65
N ALA A 254 -2.42 -13.48 10.12
CA ALA A 254 -3.78 -13.97 10.14
C ALA A 254 -4.57 -13.74 8.83
N GLN A 255 -3.94 -13.31 7.75
CA GLN A 255 -4.55 -13.24 6.42
C GLN A 255 -4.53 -14.62 5.76
N CYS A 256 -5.25 -15.58 6.32
CA CYS A 256 -5.21 -16.98 5.90
C CYS A 256 -6.55 -17.47 5.35
N LEU A 257 -6.46 -18.46 4.46
CA LEU A 257 -7.58 -19.28 4.00
C LEU A 257 -7.51 -20.65 4.69
N PRO A 258 -8.64 -21.24 5.12
CA PRO A 258 -8.63 -22.52 5.80
C PRO A 258 -8.32 -23.69 4.86
N VAL A 259 -7.87 -24.78 5.44
CA VAL A 259 -7.72 -26.08 4.77
C VAL A 259 -9.04 -26.45 4.06
N GLY A 260 -8.93 -27.02 2.86
CA GLY A 260 -10.06 -27.35 1.99
C GLY A 260 -10.51 -26.22 1.08
N THR A 261 -9.99 -24.98 1.25
CA THR A 261 -10.28 -23.89 0.31
C THR A 261 -9.86 -24.27 -1.10
N LYS A 262 -10.80 -24.13 -2.06
CA LYS A 262 -10.58 -24.50 -3.46
C LYS A 262 -9.88 -23.37 -4.21
N VAL A 263 -8.67 -23.61 -4.67
CA VAL A 263 -7.87 -22.72 -5.52
C VAL A 263 -8.05 -23.15 -6.97
N LEU A 264 -8.36 -22.22 -7.85
CA LEU A 264 -8.52 -22.49 -9.29
C LEU A 264 -7.16 -22.54 -9.97
N THR A 265 -6.87 -23.65 -10.63
CA THR A 265 -5.67 -23.89 -11.43
C THR A 265 -6.04 -24.13 -12.89
N PRO A 266 -5.10 -24.10 -13.85
CA PRO A 266 -5.40 -24.46 -15.25
C PRO A 266 -5.97 -25.86 -15.43
N LYS A 267 -5.75 -26.76 -14.47
CA LYS A 267 -6.24 -28.16 -14.47
C LYS A 267 -7.52 -28.35 -13.63
N GLY A 268 -8.18 -27.25 -13.20
CA GLY A 268 -9.36 -27.27 -12.36
C GLY A 268 -9.10 -26.90 -10.90
N TYR A 269 -10.10 -27.08 -10.05
CA TYR A 269 -10.00 -26.74 -8.64
C TYR A 269 -9.09 -27.73 -7.86
N ARG A 270 -8.22 -27.18 -7.04
CA ARG A 270 -7.31 -27.92 -6.15
C ARG A 270 -7.42 -27.36 -4.74
N ALA A 271 -7.38 -28.21 -3.73
CA ALA A 271 -7.40 -27.76 -2.34
C ALA A 271 -6.10 -27.00 -2.00
N ILE A 272 -6.22 -25.90 -1.23
CA ILE A 272 -5.11 -24.98 -0.95
C ILE A 272 -3.91 -25.68 -0.31
N GLU A 273 -4.14 -26.65 0.56
CA GLU A 273 -3.08 -27.44 1.21
C GLU A 273 -2.30 -28.34 0.25
N ARG A 274 -2.78 -28.51 -0.98
CA ARG A 274 -2.11 -29.28 -2.04
C ARG A 274 -1.38 -28.38 -3.04
N ILE A 275 -1.46 -27.08 -2.88
CA ILE A 275 -0.74 -26.11 -3.72
C ILE A 275 0.71 -26.07 -3.26
N LYS A 276 1.64 -26.08 -4.21
CA LYS A 276 3.10 -26.02 -3.98
C LYS A 276 3.69 -24.77 -4.63
N GLU A 277 4.89 -24.42 -4.22
CA GLU A 277 5.69 -23.40 -4.90
C GLU A 277 5.89 -23.78 -6.37
N ASN A 278 5.85 -22.81 -7.26
CA ASN A 278 5.85 -22.93 -8.72
C ASN A 278 4.59 -23.52 -9.36
N ASP A 279 3.57 -23.94 -8.59
CA ASP A 279 2.27 -24.25 -9.19
C ASP A 279 1.70 -23.00 -9.87
N VAL A 280 0.95 -23.21 -10.96
CA VAL A 280 0.25 -22.12 -11.66
C VAL A 280 -1.18 -22.04 -11.16
N VAL A 281 -1.61 -20.85 -10.72
CA VAL A 281 -2.95 -20.58 -10.23
C VAL A 281 -3.59 -19.42 -10.98
N LEU A 282 -4.90 -19.35 -10.97
CA LEU A 282 -5.64 -18.21 -11.49
C LEU A 282 -5.79 -17.16 -10.39
N THR A 283 -5.36 -15.94 -10.69
CA THR A 283 -5.39 -14.79 -9.77
C THR A 283 -6.20 -13.65 -10.36
N ALA A 284 -6.66 -12.75 -9.50
CA ALA A 284 -7.32 -11.52 -9.93
C ALA A 284 -6.28 -10.55 -10.52
N GLY A 285 -6.38 -10.26 -11.80
CA GLY A 285 -5.51 -9.32 -12.53
C GLY A 285 -6.04 -7.89 -12.60
N GLY A 286 -7.03 -7.53 -11.76
CA GLY A 286 -7.74 -6.25 -11.84
C GLY A 286 -8.70 -6.13 -13.03
N HIS A 287 -9.56 -5.12 -13.03
CA HIS A 287 -10.50 -4.82 -14.12
C HIS A 287 -11.30 -6.03 -14.64
N SER A 288 -11.74 -6.92 -13.74
CA SER A 288 -12.45 -8.17 -14.07
C SER A 288 -11.65 -9.18 -14.91
N ARG A 289 -10.33 -9.07 -14.95
CA ARG A 289 -9.45 -10.04 -15.62
C ARG A 289 -8.94 -11.06 -14.63
N VAL A 290 -8.79 -12.27 -15.12
CA VAL A 290 -8.14 -13.37 -14.41
C VAL A 290 -6.83 -13.65 -15.12
N LEU A 291 -5.75 -13.73 -14.36
CA LEU A 291 -4.41 -14.00 -14.88
C LEU A 291 -3.89 -15.33 -14.33
N LEU A 292 -3.00 -15.94 -15.07
CA LEU A 292 -2.22 -17.07 -14.60
C LEU A 292 -0.96 -16.55 -13.90
N SER A 293 -0.76 -16.95 -12.64
CA SER A 293 0.41 -16.58 -11.86
C SER A 293 1.05 -17.80 -11.23
N LYS A 294 2.36 -17.82 -11.15
CA LYS A 294 3.09 -18.84 -10.39
C LYS A 294 3.00 -18.55 -8.90
N VAL A 295 2.85 -19.60 -8.12
CA VAL A 295 2.92 -19.52 -6.65
C VAL A 295 4.38 -19.34 -6.27
N GLU A 296 4.70 -18.19 -5.69
CA GLU A 296 6.07 -17.87 -5.27
C GLU A 296 6.44 -18.59 -3.98
N ARG A 297 5.50 -18.66 -3.04
CA ARG A 297 5.71 -19.29 -1.73
C ARG A 297 4.42 -19.84 -1.16
N VAL A 298 4.53 -20.97 -0.44
CA VAL A 298 3.45 -21.55 0.36
C VAL A 298 3.86 -21.52 1.83
N LYS A 299 3.01 -20.93 2.68
CA LYS A 299 3.26 -20.86 4.11
C LYS A 299 2.04 -21.38 4.88
N PRO A 300 2.07 -22.59 5.42
CA PRO A 300 1.03 -23.07 6.31
C PRO A 300 1.17 -22.39 7.68
N ASN A 301 0.05 -21.93 8.22
CA ASN A 301 -0.03 -21.32 9.55
C ASN A 301 -1.13 -21.98 10.38
N HIS A 302 -0.94 -22.03 11.70
CA HIS A 302 -1.97 -22.41 12.64
C HIS A 302 -2.69 -21.14 13.11
N TYR A 303 -4.01 -21.06 12.86
CA TYR A 303 -4.83 -19.91 13.25
C TYR A 303 -5.85 -20.31 14.31
N GLN A 304 -5.85 -19.59 15.43
CA GLN A 304 -6.87 -19.68 16.47
C GLN A 304 -7.60 -18.34 16.56
N GLY A 305 -8.83 -18.28 16.07
CA GLY A 305 -9.63 -17.06 16.07
C GLY A 305 -10.94 -17.21 15.32
N LYS A 306 -11.69 -16.12 15.22
CA LYS A 306 -12.95 -16.09 14.48
C LYS A 306 -12.67 -16.16 12.99
N MET A 307 -13.42 -17.00 12.27
CA MET A 307 -13.45 -17.04 10.81
C MET A 307 -14.70 -16.32 10.30
N ILE A 308 -14.57 -15.61 9.21
CA ILE A 308 -15.71 -15.01 8.48
C ILE A 308 -16.08 -15.96 7.35
N GLU A 309 -17.38 -16.28 7.26
CA GLU A 309 -17.92 -17.00 6.12
C GLU A 309 -18.69 -16.02 5.25
N VAL A 310 -18.29 -15.92 3.98
CA VAL A 310 -18.96 -15.09 2.98
C VAL A 310 -19.70 -16.01 2.03
N THR A 311 -21.01 -15.87 1.98
CA THR A 311 -21.85 -16.59 1.00
C THR A 311 -22.25 -15.67 -0.11
N THR A 312 -21.96 -16.05 -1.36
CA THR A 312 -22.37 -15.31 -2.54
C THR A 312 -23.84 -15.57 -2.90
N GLN A 313 -24.43 -14.69 -3.69
CA GLN A 313 -25.81 -14.85 -4.20
C GLN A 313 -26.01 -16.16 -4.98
N THR A 314 -24.94 -16.72 -5.55
CA THR A 314 -24.95 -18.00 -6.26
C THR A 314 -24.77 -19.21 -5.34
N GLY A 315 -24.81 -19.03 -4.02
CA GLY A 315 -24.64 -20.09 -3.03
C GLY A 315 -23.20 -20.56 -2.80
N LYS A 316 -22.20 -19.91 -3.44
CA LYS A 316 -20.80 -20.24 -3.17
C LYS A 316 -20.39 -19.62 -1.83
N THR A 317 -19.77 -20.43 -0.97
CA THR A 317 -19.24 -20.00 0.30
C THR A 317 -17.73 -19.95 0.28
N LEU A 318 -17.17 -18.96 0.97
CA LEU A 318 -15.74 -18.84 1.23
C LEU A 318 -15.55 -18.51 2.70
N ARG A 319 -14.66 -19.24 3.36
CA ARG A 319 -14.22 -18.94 4.72
C ARG A 319 -12.84 -18.30 4.67
N ALA A 320 -12.66 -17.26 5.44
CA ALA A 320 -11.38 -16.57 5.55
C ALA A 320 -11.21 -15.95 6.93
N THR A 321 -9.99 -15.61 7.29
CA THR A 321 -9.72 -14.78 8.47
C THR A 321 -10.33 -13.38 8.28
N PRO A 322 -10.67 -12.64 9.35
CA PRO A 322 -11.33 -11.32 9.26
C PRO A 322 -10.58 -10.30 8.41
N ASN A 323 -9.26 -10.41 8.30
CA ASN A 323 -8.40 -9.47 7.58
C ASN A 323 -8.09 -9.90 6.13
N HIS A 324 -8.63 -11.04 5.69
CA HIS A 324 -8.36 -11.53 4.35
C HIS A 324 -9.03 -10.63 3.30
N ILE A 325 -8.24 -10.13 2.35
CA ILE A 325 -8.74 -9.28 1.26
C ILE A 325 -9.41 -10.16 0.21
N LEU A 326 -10.70 -9.96 0.01
CA LEU A 326 -11.48 -10.65 -1.00
C LEU A 326 -11.75 -9.74 -2.18
N TYR A 327 -11.50 -10.24 -3.38
CA TYR A 327 -11.88 -9.57 -4.62
C TYR A 327 -13.20 -10.18 -5.12
N GLY A 328 -14.20 -9.33 -5.31
CA GLY A 328 -15.51 -9.74 -5.76
C GLY A 328 -16.12 -8.79 -6.79
N LYS A 329 -17.03 -9.28 -7.61
CA LYS A 329 -17.89 -8.45 -8.44
C LYS A 329 -19.21 -8.27 -7.71
N VAL A 330 -19.55 -7.03 -7.38
CA VAL A 330 -20.87 -6.70 -6.86
C VAL A 330 -21.83 -6.67 -8.02
N ASN A 331 -22.81 -7.61 -8.03
CA ASN A 331 -23.89 -7.54 -9.00
C ASN A 331 -24.79 -6.34 -8.66
N PRO A 332 -25.12 -5.52 -9.65
CA PRO A 332 -26.00 -4.39 -9.42
C PRO A 332 -27.38 -4.88 -8.95
N LEU A 333 -27.85 -4.30 -7.85
CA LEU A 333 -29.20 -4.51 -7.32
C LEU A 333 -30.01 -3.26 -7.68
N PRO A 334 -30.87 -3.31 -8.72
CA PRO A 334 -31.50 -2.10 -9.29
C PRO A 334 -32.36 -1.35 -8.28
N GLU A 335 -33.01 -2.07 -7.38
CA GLU A 335 -33.96 -1.52 -6.40
C GLU A 335 -33.32 -1.23 -5.02
N LYS A 336 -32.00 -1.37 -4.87
CA LYS A 336 -31.32 -1.13 -3.61
C LYS A 336 -30.58 0.20 -3.60
N TYR A 337 -30.37 0.72 -2.41
CA TYR A 337 -29.60 1.92 -2.16
C TYR A 337 -28.39 1.55 -1.31
N PHE A 338 -27.24 2.15 -1.63
CA PHE A 338 -25.98 1.92 -0.93
C PHE A 338 -25.58 3.17 -0.16
N VAL A 339 -25.32 3.01 1.13
CA VAL A 339 -24.58 4.01 1.92
C VAL A 339 -23.11 3.61 1.87
N TYR A 340 -22.25 4.53 1.47
CA TYR A 340 -20.84 4.27 1.28
C TYR A 340 -19.95 5.27 2.02
N LEU A 341 -18.79 4.82 2.42
CA LEU A 341 -17.67 5.65 2.82
C LEU A 341 -16.71 5.73 1.64
N MET A 342 -16.33 6.93 1.28
CA MET A 342 -15.38 7.20 0.21
C MET A 342 -14.18 7.93 0.79
N TYR A 343 -13.00 7.61 0.32
CA TYR A 343 -11.75 8.26 0.67
C TYR A 343 -11.12 8.87 -0.56
N ARG A 344 -10.64 10.09 -0.41
CA ARG A 344 -9.79 10.79 -1.37
C ARG A 344 -8.60 11.35 -0.65
N GLN A 345 -7.43 11.12 -1.19
CA GLN A 345 -6.16 11.52 -0.55
C GLN A 345 -6.08 13.04 -0.31
N ASP A 346 -6.63 13.84 -1.21
CA ASP A 346 -6.62 15.31 -1.15
C ASP A 346 -7.79 15.92 -0.34
N LYS A 347 -8.87 15.16 -0.08
CA LYS A 347 -10.10 15.65 0.57
C LYS A 347 -10.52 14.86 1.81
N GLY A 348 -9.86 13.74 2.11
CA GLY A 348 -10.19 12.89 3.25
C GLY A 348 -11.41 11.99 2.99
N TYR A 349 -12.15 11.72 4.05
CA TYR A 349 -13.31 10.82 4.04
C TYR A 349 -14.62 11.56 3.76
N ARG A 350 -15.49 10.89 3.02
CA ARG A 350 -16.86 11.36 2.78
C ARG A 350 -17.83 10.19 2.83
N ILE A 351 -18.93 10.36 3.50
CA ILE A 351 -20.06 9.44 3.46
C ILE A 351 -21.06 9.97 2.42
N GLY A 352 -21.70 9.03 1.72
CA GLY A 352 -22.70 9.35 0.73
C GLY A 352 -23.60 8.18 0.43
N LEU A 353 -24.67 8.42 -0.32
CA LEU A 353 -25.59 7.41 -0.80
C LEU A 353 -25.58 7.30 -2.33
N SER A 354 -25.84 6.10 -2.83
CA SER A 354 -26.01 5.84 -4.27
C SER A 354 -27.10 4.82 -4.50
N VAL A 355 -27.84 4.98 -5.60
CA VAL A 355 -28.73 3.94 -6.09
C VAL A 355 -27.94 2.80 -6.72
N GLY A 356 -28.50 1.59 -6.69
CA GLY A 356 -27.84 0.37 -7.18
C GLY A 356 -27.46 0.43 -8.66
N LEU A 357 -28.39 0.86 -9.52
CA LEU A 357 -28.15 1.07 -10.95
C LEU A 357 -28.44 2.49 -11.37
N ARG A 358 -27.57 3.04 -12.21
CA ARG A 358 -27.78 4.32 -12.91
C ARG A 358 -27.75 4.10 -14.41
N ASN A 359 -28.65 4.78 -15.11
CA ASN A 359 -28.66 4.82 -16.56
C ASN A 359 -27.57 5.79 -17.04
N SER A 360 -26.59 5.32 -17.79
CA SER A 360 -25.60 6.20 -18.42
C SER A 360 -26.17 6.66 -19.76
N GLY A 361 -26.50 7.97 -19.86
CA GLY A 361 -27.22 8.56 -20.97
C GLY A 361 -26.68 8.35 -22.38
N GLU A 362 -25.44 7.87 -22.56
CA GLU A 362 -24.82 7.77 -23.89
C GLU A 362 -24.93 6.38 -24.57
N ARG A 363 -25.32 5.30 -23.89
CA ARG A 363 -25.41 3.94 -24.49
C ARG A 363 -26.46 3.04 -23.87
N HIS A 364 -27.49 3.53 -23.18
CA HIS A 364 -28.53 2.72 -22.50
C HIS A 364 -27.99 1.54 -21.67
N ARG A 365 -26.80 1.65 -21.13
CA ARG A 365 -26.20 0.62 -20.27
C ARG A 365 -26.40 0.98 -18.80
N ASN A 366 -27.03 0.09 -18.07
CA ASN A 366 -27.12 0.17 -16.63
C ASN A 366 -25.74 -0.03 -16.00
N VAL A 367 -25.26 0.98 -15.29
CA VAL A 367 -23.95 0.97 -14.62
C VAL A 367 -24.17 1.00 -13.11
N LEU A 368 -23.34 0.27 -12.37
CA LEU A 368 -23.38 0.29 -10.90
C LEU A 368 -23.23 1.73 -10.38
N GLY A 369 -24.22 2.19 -9.61
CA GLY A 369 -24.26 3.57 -9.11
C GLY A 369 -23.05 3.96 -8.27
N LEU A 370 -22.49 3.02 -7.49
CA LEU A 370 -21.24 3.20 -6.74
C LEU A 370 -20.05 3.46 -7.67
N GLN A 371 -19.96 2.74 -8.80
CA GLN A 371 -18.88 2.96 -9.78
C GLN A 371 -18.98 4.34 -10.43
N VAL A 372 -20.20 4.78 -10.74
CA VAL A 372 -20.44 6.13 -11.28
C VAL A 372 -19.97 7.18 -10.26
N ARG A 373 -20.35 7.01 -8.99
CA ARG A 373 -19.94 7.93 -7.91
C ARG A 373 -18.42 7.91 -7.69
N SER A 374 -17.81 6.74 -7.61
CA SER A 374 -16.36 6.61 -7.47
C SER A 374 -15.61 7.34 -8.60
N ASN A 375 -16.09 7.21 -9.85
CA ASN A 375 -15.49 7.88 -10.99
C ASN A 375 -15.74 9.40 -11.00
N GLN A 376 -16.97 9.84 -10.67
CA GLN A 376 -17.31 11.27 -10.63
C GLN A 376 -16.55 12.04 -9.55
N GLU A 377 -16.36 11.41 -8.41
CA GLU A 377 -15.69 12.02 -7.25
C GLU A 377 -14.19 11.71 -7.24
N MET A 378 -13.68 10.92 -8.21
CA MET A 378 -12.28 10.46 -8.28
C MET A 378 -11.80 9.83 -6.98
N ALA A 379 -12.62 8.94 -6.41
CA ALA A 379 -12.32 8.28 -5.15
C ALA A 379 -11.14 7.31 -5.27
N ASP A 380 -10.19 7.39 -4.36
CA ASP A 380 -9.09 6.44 -4.26
C ASP A 380 -9.56 5.11 -3.68
N ARG A 381 -10.48 5.17 -2.71
CA ARG A 381 -11.10 4.00 -2.08
C ARG A 381 -12.58 4.26 -1.80
N MET A 382 -13.36 3.19 -1.82
CA MET A 382 -14.78 3.23 -1.49
C MET A 382 -15.19 1.94 -0.77
N TRP A 383 -15.94 2.08 0.31
CA TRP A 383 -16.51 0.98 1.08
C TRP A 383 -18.02 1.10 1.15
N VAL A 384 -18.73 0.00 1.00
CA VAL A 384 -20.17 -0.07 1.27
C VAL A 384 -20.35 -0.27 2.76
N LEU A 385 -20.97 0.70 3.41
CA LEU A 385 -21.28 0.64 4.84
C LEU A 385 -22.61 -0.07 5.08
N ARG A 386 -23.59 0.13 4.19
CA ARG A 386 -24.91 -0.46 4.30
C ARG A 386 -25.61 -0.57 2.95
N VAL A 387 -26.43 -1.60 2.81
CA VAL A 387 -27.38 -1.79 1.70
C VAL A 387 -28.77 -1.60 2.27
N CYS A 388 -29.56 -0.73 1.68
CA CYS A 388 -30.90 -0.33 2.14
C CYS A 388 -31.94 -0.65 1.07
N ASP A 389 -33.15 -0.93 1.50
CA ASP A 389 -34.27 -1.21 0.63
C ASP A 389 -34.92 0.06 0.07
N THR A 390 -34.86 1.15 0.81
CA THR A 390 -35.46 2.43 0.42
C THR A 390 -34.45 3.56 0.44
N LYS A 391 -34.74 4.63 -0.35
CA LYS A 391 -33.95 5.83 -0.35
C LYS A 391 -33.96 6.55 1.00
N SER A 392 -35.12 6.53 1.67
CA SER A 392 -35.31 7.17 2.98
C SER A 392 -34.46 6.49 4.06
N GLU A 393 -34.41 5.16 4.04
CA GLU A 393 -33.56 4.38 4.94
C GLU A 393 -32.07 4.71 4.68
N ALA A 394 -31.65 4.75 3.42
CA ALA A 394 -30.27 5.09 3.07
C ALA A 394 -29.90 6.51 3.49
N ALA A 395 -30.80 7.47 3.31
CA ALA A 395 -30.59 8.86 3.74
C ALA A 395 -30.46 8.97 5.28
N PHE A 396 -31.28 8.22 6.02
CA PHE A 396 -31.14 8.13 7.48
C PHE A 396 -29.75 7.63 7.91
N TYR A 397 -29.28 6.54 7.32
CA TYR A 397 -27.95 6.01 7.64
C TYR A 397 -26.80 6.86 7.11
N GLU A 398 -26.96 7.58 5.99
CA GLU A 398 -25.98 8.56 5.52
C GLU A 398 -25.74 9.64 6.58
N VAL A 399 -26.83 10.23 7.12
CA VAL A 399 -26.75 11.25 8.18
C VAL A 399 -26.18 10.64 9.47
N LEU A 400 -26.66 9.45 9.87
CA LEU A 400 -26.19 8.78 11.08
C LEU A 400 -24.67 8.51 11.05
N TYR A 401 -24.17 8.00 9.93
CA TYR A 401 -22.74 7.72 9.79
C TYR A 401 -21.91 8.99 9.60
N SER A 402 -22.42 10.03 8.90
CA SER A 402 -21.73 11.33 8.77
C SER A 402 -21.53 12.04 10.10
N ASN A 403 -22.41 11.80 11.08
CA ASN A 403 -22.26 12.33 12.43
C ASN A 403 -21.36 11.47 13.33
N ARG A 404 -21.06 10.23 12.92
CA ARG A 404 -20.27 9.29 13.72
C ARG A 404 -18.80 9.21 13.29
N TYR A 405 -18.50 9.52 12.05
CA TYR A 405 -17.18 9.46 11.42
C TYR A 405 -16.78 10.79 10.81
#